data_7952c5c3ce40d82af9d2b6e9d00c1086
#
_entry.id   7952c5c3ce40d82af9d2b6e9d00c1086
#
_cell.length_a   1.000
_cell.length_b   1.000
_cell.length_c   1.000
_cell.angle_alpha   90.00
_cell.angle_beta   90.00
_cell.angle_gamma   90.00
#
_symmetry.space_group_name_H-M   'P 1'
#
loop_
_entity.id
_entity.type
_entity.pdbx_description
1 polymer ?
#
loop_
_entity_poly.entity_id
_entity_poly.type
_entity_poly.pdbx_seq_one_letter_code
_entity_poly.pdbx_strand_id
1 'polypeptide(L)'
;IGSASYMHKRAEEAIISCDCLIGAKRMLSGFMDLNKEIYESSKVEGICEYIGESSFQSYGVLVSGDSGFYSLSKKVTERLKENKEIQIENIPAISSLQYFTSKLNLPWNDIKYVSAHGRIPNIISNVIFNKKTFILTGGELEPGHICEMLTHKGLGHLRVSVGERLS
;
A
#
# COMPACT_ATOMS: atom_id res chain seq x y z
N ILE A 1 1.10 -2.57 -6.37
CA ILE A 1 1.57 -3.92 -6.72
C ILE A 1 2.23 -4.57 -5.50
N GLY A 2 1.98 -5.85 -5.30
CA GLY A 2 2.72 -6.70 -4.36
C GLY A 2 3.82 -7.46 -5.11
N SER A 3 3.99 -8.76 -4.82
CA SER A 3 4.83 -9.64 -5.64
C SER A 3 4.31 -9.68 -7.09
N ALA A 4 5.22 -9.77 -8.06
CA ALA A 4 4.87 -9.92 -9.48
C ALA A 4 3.92 -11.09 -9.74
N SER A 5 4.00 -12.17 -8.94
CA SER A 5 3.10 -13.33 -9.03
C SER A 5 1.63 -13.05 -8.68
N TYR A 6 1.33 -11.91 -8.07
CA TYR A 6 -0.02 -11.46 -7.72
C TYR A 6 -0.49 -10.24 -8.50
N MET A 7 0.29 -9.82 -9.49
CA MET A 7 -0.10 -8.75 -10.39
C MET A 7 -1.11 -9.29 -11.40
N HIS A 8 -2.24 -8.61 -11.54
CA HIS A 8 -3.22 -8.99 -12.53
C HIS A 8 -2.88 -8.42 -13.92
N LYS A 9 -3.42 -9.04 -14.95
CA LYS A 9 -3.10 -8.75 -16.36
C LYS A 9 -3.26 -7.27 -16.74
N ARG A 10 -4.31 -6.58 -16.26
CA ARG A 10 -4.53 -5.15 -16.56
C ARG A 10 -3.39 -4.27 -16.03
N ALA A 11 -2.85 -4.60 -14.84
CA ALA A 11 -1.71 -3.85 -14.27
C ALA A 11 -0.43 -4.10 -15.08
N GLU A 12 -0.20 -5.33 -15.52
CA GLU A 12 0.92 -5.67 -16.39
C GLU A 12 0.84 -4.93 -17.73
N GLU A 13 -0.31 -4.96 -18.39
CA GLU A 13 -0.57 -4.23 -19.65
C GLU A 13 -0.32 -2.72 -19.48
N ALA A 14 -0.79 -2.12 -18.40
CA ALA A 14 -0.56 -0.70 -18.12
C ALA A 14 0.92 -0.37 -17.91
N ILE A 15 1.66 -1.22 -17.19
CA ILE A 15 3.12 -1.07 -17.01
C ILE A 15 3.85 -1.18 -18.34
N ILE A 16 3.44 -2.11 -19.21
CA ILE A 16 4.05 -2.30 -20.52
C ILE A 16 3.73 -1.12 -21.45
N SER A 17 2.55 -0.54 -21.38
CA SER A 17 2.11 0.52 -22.31
C SER A 17 2.58 1.93 -21.95
N CYS A 18 2.93 2.23 -20.71
CA CYS A 18 3.39 3.57 -20.33
C CYS A 18 4.85 3.83 -20.78
N ASP A 19 5.20 5.12 -20.91
CA ASP A 19 6.53 5.56 -21.37
C ASP A 19 7.55 5.58 -20.21
N CYS A 20 7.11 5.97 -19.03
CA CYS A 20 7.94 6.12 -17.84
C CYS A 20 7.33 5.40 -16.64
N LEU A 21 8.17 4.75 -15.84
CA LEU A 21 7.79 4.12 -14.57
C LEU A 21 8.34 4.92 -13.39
N ILE A 22 7.47 5.21 -12.43
CA ILE A 22 7.83 5.96 -11.22
C ILE A 22 7.49 5.12 -9.99
N GLY A 23 8.38 5.09 -9.00
CA GLY A 23 8.12 4.37 -7.75
C GLY A 23 9.33 4.21 -6.87
N ALA A 24 9.15 3.57 -5.73
CA ALA A 24 10.28 3.18 -4.89
C ALA A 24 11.12 2.10 -5.59
N LYS A 25 12.44 2.10 -5.35
CA LYS A 25 13.40 1.17 -5.96
C LYS A 25 12.94 -0.29 -5.95
N ARG A 26 12.40 -0.75 -4.80
CA ARG A 26 11.90 -2.14 -4.68
C ARG A 26 10.70 -2.45 -5.58
N MET A 27 9.90 -1.44 -5.95
CA MET A 27 8.75 -1.60 -6.86
C MET A 27 9.20 -1.63 -8.32
N LEU A 28 10.24 -0.88 -8.64
CA LEU A 28 10.80 -0.75 -9.98
C LEU A 28 11.69 -1.94 -10.36
N SER A 29 12.34 -2.59 -9.38
CA SER A 29 13.34 -3.64 -9.62
C SER A 29 12.86 -4.80 -10.48
N GLY A 30 11.55 -5.12 -10.45
CA GLY A 30 10.97 -6.18 -11.30
C GLY A 30 10.70 -5.78 -12.76
N PHE A 31 11.00 -4.52 -13.14
CA PHE A 31 10.65 -3.97 -14.46
C PHE A 31 11.82 -3.29 -15.17
N MET A 32 13.03 -3.48 -14.66
CA MET A 32 14.25 -2.87 -15.22
C MET A 32 14.53 -3.34 -16.65
N ASP A 33 14.11 -4.56 -17.00
CA ASP A 33 14.34 -5.16 -18.31
C ASP A 33 13.36 -4.64 -19.41
N LEU A 34 12.37 -3.82 -19.03
CA LEU A 34 11.39 -3.29 -19.99
C LEU A 34 11.93 -2.14 -20.87
N ASN A 35 13.18 -1.75 -20.68
CA ASN A 35 13.86 -0.66 -21.45
C ASN A 35 13.03 0.64 -21.48
N LYS A 36 12.44 1.01 -20.34
CA LYS A 36 11.64 2.22 -20.12
C LYS A 36 12.43 3.26 -19.30
N GLU A 37 12.02 4.50 -19.41
CA GLU A 37 12.50 5.52 -18.49
C GLU A 37 12.02 5.20 -17.06
N ILE A 38 12.91 5.35 -16.09
CA ILE A 38 12.65 5.01 -14.69
C ILE A 38 13.00 6.21 -13.81
N TYR A 39 12.03 6.64 -13.02
CA TYR A 39 12.25 7.67 -12.00
C TYR A 39 12.02 7.10 -10.61
N GLU A 40 13.08 7.02 -9.80
CA GLU A 40 12.99 6.50 -8.44
C GLU A 40 12.52 7.60 -7.48
N SER A 41 11.30 7.46 -6.98
CA SER A 41 10.75 8.31 -5.93
C SER A 41 9.69 7.58 -5.10
N SER A 42 9.68 7.83 -3.80
CA SER A 42 8.63 7.40 -2.86
C SER A 42 7.93 8.59 -2.19
N LYS A 43 8.23 9.82 -2.63
CA LYS A 43 7.64 11.05 -2.08
C LYS A 43 6.62 11.62 -3.07
N VAL A 44 5.48 12.06 -2.54
CA VAL A 44 4.39 12.65 -3.36
C VAL A 44 4.89 13.85 -4.16
N GLU A 45 5.63 14.73 -3.51
CA GLU A 45 6.17 15.95 -4.09
C GLU A 45 7.06 15.62 -5.30
N GLY A 46 8.06 14.77 -5.11
CA GLY A 46 8.98 14.40 -6.19
C GLY A 46 8.31 13.68 -7.36
N ILE A 47 7.27 12.85 -7.09
CA ILE A 47 6.50 12.19 -8.16
C ILE A 47 5.73 13.24 -8.97
N CYS A 48 5.04 14.16 -8.30
CA CYS A 48 4.19 15.15 -8.96
C CYS A 48 5.02 16.21 -9.71
N GLU A 49 6.13 16.64 -9.14
CA GLU A 49 7.09 17.56 -9.79
C GLU A 49 7.67 16.94 -11.06
N TYR A 50 8.17 15.71 -10.97
CA TYR A 50 8.71 15.02 -12.13
C TYR A 50 7.68 14.82 -13.27
N ILE A 51 6.44 14.47 -12.94
CA ILE A 51 5.36 14.37 -13.94
C ILE A 51 5.07 15.73 -14.57
N GLY A 52 5.13 16.82 -13.80
CA GLY A 52 4.87 18.17 -14.30
C GLY A 52 5.99 18.77 -15.16
N GLU A 53 7.24 18.34 -14.96
CA GLU A 53 8.43 18.88 -15.63
C GLU A 53 8.89 18.04 -16.82
N SER A 54 8.57 16.75 -16.83
CA SER A 54 8.96 15.84 -17.91
C SER A 54 7.93 15.82 -19.05
N SER A 55 8.34 15.37 -20.24
CA SER A 55 7.57 15.44 -21.49
C SER A 55 7.00 14.11 -21.96
N PHE A 56 6.95 13.07 -21.10
CA PHE A 56 6.36 11.78 -21.47
C PHE A 56 4.84 11.87 -21.59
N GLN A 57 4.27 11.07 -22.47
CA GLN A 57 2.81 11.04 -22.69
C GLN A 57 2.08 10.22 -21.64
N SER A 58 2.76 9.23 -21.04
CA SER A 58 2.15 8.31 -20.07
C SER A 58 3.12 7.87 -18.98
N TYR A 59 2.61 7.82 -17.74
CA TYR A 59 3.38 7.47 -16.56
C TYR A 59 2.72 6.32 -15.80
N GLY A 60 3.51 5.33 -15.43
CA GLY A 60 3.10 4.26 -14.52
C GLY A 60 3.63 4.52 -13.10
N VAL A 61 2.79 5.01 -12.19
CA VAL A 61 3.18 5.20 -10.78
C VAL A 61 2.95 3.91 -10.00
N LEU A 62 4.04 3.25 -9.63
CA LEU A 62 4.01 1.97 -8.94
C LEU A 62 3.95 2.17 -7.42
N VAL A 63 2.87 1.70 -6.81
CA VAL A 63 2.65 1.76 -5.36
C VAL A 63 2.55 0.36 -4.75
N SER A 64 2.85 0.23 -3.46
CA SER A 64 2.78 -1.05 -2.75
C SER A 64 1.33 -1.45 -2.46
N GLY A 65 1.00 -2.71 -2.68
CA GLY A 65 -0.32 -3.27 -2.42
C GLY A 65 -1.42 -2.67 -3.30
N ASP A 66 -2.62 -2.60 -2.77
CA ASP A 66 -3.76 -1.98 -3.44
C ASP A 66 -3.71 -0.46 -3.39
N SER A 67 -4.04 0.21 -4.50
CA SER A 67 -4.02 1.67 -4.61
C SER A 67 -5.04 2.37 -3.69
N GLY A 68 -6.10 1.68 -3.29
CA GLY A 68 -7.14 2.18 -2.40
C GLY A 68 -6.94 1.86 -0.92
N PHE A 69 -5.92 1.06 -0.55
CA PHE A 69 -5.73 0.60 0.83
C PHE A 69 -4.47 1.20 1.47
N TYR A 70 -4.60 2.33 2.18
CA TYR A 70 -3.51 3.07 2.83
C TYR A 70 -2.31 3.34 1.91
N SER A 71 -2.58 3.61 0.65
CA SER A 71 -1.57 3.77 -0.39
C SER A 71 -1.16 5.23 -0.58
N LEU A 72 0.06 5.43 -1.04
CA LEU A 72 0.57 6.70 -1.55
C LEU A 72 -0.29 7.24 -2.72
N SER A 73 -0.92 6.34 -3.49
CA SER A 73 -1.77 6.65 -4.64
C SER A 73 -2.81 7.73 -4.34
N LYS A 74 -3.44 7.70 -3.16
CA LYS A 74 -4.44 8.71 -2.78
C LYS A 74 -3.87 10.12 -2.85
N LYS A 75 -2.73 10.37 -2.20
CA LYS A 75 -2.11 11.70 -2.14
C LYS A 75 -1.58 12.15 -3.51
N VAL A 76 -0.99 11.24 -4.28
CA VAL A 76 -0.54 11.53 -5.64
C VAL A 76 -1.73 11.89 -6.53
N THR A 77 -2.81 11.12 -6.48
CA THR A 77 -4.04 11.39 -7.23
C THR A 77 -4.67 12.73 -6.86
N GLU A 78 -4.76 13.06 -5.56
CA GLU A 78 -5.29 14.33 -5.08
C GLU A 78 -4.47 15.51 -5.63
N ARG A 79 -3.15 15.42 -5.60
CA ARG A 79 -2.25 16.46 -6.09
C ARG A 79 -2.31 16.64 -7.62
N LEU A 80 -2.27 15.54 -8.37
CA LEU A 80 -2.30 15.59 -9.84
C LEU A 80 -3.65 16.04 -10.40
N LYS A 81 -4.77 15.81 -9.69
CA LYS A 81 -6.12 16.29 -10.10
C LYS A 81 -6.24 17.82 -10.14
N GLU A 82 -5.32 18.55 -9.52
CA GLU A 82 -5.27 20.02 -9.63
C GLU A 82 -4.98 20.46 -11.08
N ASN A 83 -4.27 19.65 -11.86
CA ASN A 83 -4.08 19.83 -13.30
C ASN A 83 -5.14 19.04 -14.09
N LYS A 84 -6.09 19.76 -14.72
CA LYS A 84 -7.21 19.16 -15.49
C LYS A 84 -6.80 18.46 -16.78
N GLU A 85 -5.59 18.68 -17.26
CA GLU A 85 -5.06 18.03 -18.46
C GLU A 85 -4.57 16.61 -18.18
N ILE A 86 -4.33 16.27 -16.91
CA ILE A 86 -3.84 14.95 -16.51
C ILE A 86 -5.04 14.00 -16.31
N GLN A 87 -5.06 12.94 -17.09
CA GLN A 87 -6.01 11.83 -16.90
C GLN A 87 -5.39 10.78 -15.97
N ILE A 88 -6.13 10.37 -14.95
CA ILE A 88 -5.66 9.43 -13.93
C ILE A 88 -6.52 8.17 -13.93
N GLU A 89 -5.90 7.02 -14.13
CA GLU A 89 -6.51 5.71 -13.93
C GLU A 89 -5.89 5.04 -12.69
N ASN A 90 -6.71 4.66 -11.71
CA ASN A 90 -6.25 3.85 -10.58
C ASN A 90 -6.54 2.37 -10.85
N ILE A 91 -5.50 1.57 -10.94
CA ILE A 91 -5.61 0.13 -11.16
C ILE A 91 -5.54 -0.57 -9.80
N PRO A 92 -6.59 -1.32 -9.40
CA PRO A 92 -6.62 -2.01 -8.12
C PRO A 92 -5.63 -3.18 -8.08
N ALA A 93 -5.26 -3.60 -6.87
CA ALA A 93 -4.41 -4.76 -6.65
C ALA A 93 -4.80 -5.46 -5.34
N ILE A 94 -4.11 -6.54 -4.98
CA ILE A 94 -4.34 -7.26 -3.74
C ILE A 94 -3.72 -6.45 -2.59
N SER A 95 -4.53 -6.09 -1.59
CA SER A 95 -4.06 -5.43 -0.39
C SER A 95 -3.36 -6.40 0.57
N SER A 96 -2.53 -5.88 1.48
CA SER A 96 -1.92 -6.69 2.55
C SER A 96 -2.98 -7.35 3.45
N LEU A 97 -4.13 -6.70 3.68
CA LEU A 97 -5.26 -7.28 4.39
C LEU A 97 -5.78 -8.53 3.67
N GLN A 98 -6.12 -8.42 2.39
CA GLN A 98 -6.65 -9.54 1.60
C GLN A 98 -5.63 -10.70 1.52
N TYR A 99 -4.38 -10.38 1.26
CA TYR A 99 -3.33 -11.39 1.20
C TYR A 99 -3.13 -12.09 2.54
N PHE A 100 -3.01 -11.34 3.63
CA PHE A 100 -2.79 -11.90 4.95
C PHE A 100 -3.95 -12.78 5.42
N THR A 101 -5.18 -12.30 5.25
CA THR A 101 -6.37 -13.07 5.64
C THR A 101 -6.55 -14.35 4.83
N SER A 102 -6.15 -14.34 3.55
CA SER A 102 -6.14 -15.56 2.72
C SER A 102 -5.17 -16.62 3.26
N LYS A 103 -4.00 -16.20 3.77
CA LYS A 103 -3.04 -17.12 4.42
C LYS A 103 -3.55 -17.71 5.74
N LEU A 104 -4.45 -16.99 6.40
CA LEU A 104 -5.10 -17.45 7.63
C LEU A 104 -6.42 -18.22 7.39
N ASN A 105 -6.84 -18.36 6.13
CA ASN A 105 -8.15 -18.90 5.73
C ASN A 105 -9.32 -18.18 6.43
N LEU A 106 -9.24 -16.85 6.53
CA LEU A 106 -10.25 -16.01 7.15
C LEU A 106 -10.92 -15.10 6.12
N PRO A 107 -12.26 -14.93 6.18
CA PRO A 107 -12.93 -13.87 5.43
C PRO A 107 -12.54 -12.50 6.02
N TRP A 108 -12.39 -11.50 5.15
CA TRP A 108 -11.97 -10.15 5.55
C TRP A 108 -13.12 -9.13 5.61
N ASN A 109 -14.32 -9.49 5.18
CA ASN A 109 -15.48 -8.60 5.10
C ASN A 109 -15.97 -8.07 6.46
N ASP A 110 -15.69 -8.77 7.57
CA ASP A 110 -16.08 -8.42 8.94
C ASP A 110 -14.87 -7.97 9.81
N ILE A 111 -13.74 -7.67 9.17
CA ILE A 111 -12.54 -7.22 9.87
C ILE A 111 -12.53 -5.70 9.97
N LYS A 112 -12.35 -5.17 11.17
CA LYS A 112 -11.99 -3.78 11.39
C LYS A 112 -10.51 -3.59 11.02
N TYR A 113 -10.21 -2.70 10.08
CA TYR A 113 -8.84 -2.38 9.72
C TYR A 113 -8.42 -1.02 10.25
N VAL A 114 -7.19 -0.95 10.75
CA VAL A 114 -6.60 0.23 11.39
C VAL A 114 -5.17 0.39 10.88
N SER A 115 -4.77 1.59 10.54
CA SER A 115 -3.37 1.87 10.21
C SER A 115 -2.66 2.51 11.39
N ALA A 116 -1.58 1.88 11.82
CA ALA A 116 -0.60 2.43 12.77
C ALA A 116 0.68 2.91 12.05
N HIS A 117 0.68 2.89 10.71
CA HIS A 117 1.80 3.38 9.92
C HIS A 117 1.81 4.91 9.88
N GLY A 118 2.79 5.53 10.52
CA GLY A 118 2.95 6.99 10.60
C GLY A 118 1.91 7.74 11.45
N ARG A 119 1.14 7.03 12.30
CA ARG A 119 0.19 7.61 13.25
C ARG A 119 -0.09 6.64 14.40
N ILE A 120 -0.56 7.17 15.51
CA ILE A 120 -0.93 6.38 16.70
C ILE A 120 -2.47 6.33 16.77
N PRO A 121 -3.12 5.28 16.27
CA PRO A 121 -4.56 5.11 16.39
C PRO A 121 -4.94 4.59 17.78
N ASN A 122 -6.21 4.72 18.15
CA ASN A 122 -6.71 4.08 19.38
C ASN A 122 -6.90 2.56 19.17
N ILE A 123 -5.78 1.83 19.28
CA ILE A 123 -5.75 0.38 19.06
C ILE A 123 -6.66 -0.34 20.05
N ILE A 124 -6.59 0.01 21.34
CA ILE A 124 -7.31 -0.68 22.40
C ILE A 124 -8.83 -0.63 22.14
N SER A 125 -9.39 0.54 21.88
CA SER A 125 -10.81 0.65 21.57
C SER A 125 -11.20 -0.15 20.33
N ASN A 126 -10.37 -0.09 19.26
CA ASN A 126 -10.66 -0.86 18.06
C ASN A 126 -10.65 -2.37 18.31
N VAL A 127 -9.78 -2.87 19.17
CA VAL A 127 -9.73 -4.29 19.53
C VAL A 127 -10.91 -4.69 20.43
N ILE A 128 -11.28 -3.86 21.41
CA ILE A 128 -12.40 -4.15 22.31
C ILE A 128 -13.75 -4.21 21.57
N PHE A 129 -13.99 -3.28 20.66
CA PHE A 129 -15.29 -3.15 19.99
C PHE A 129 -15.44 -3.98 18.72
N ASN A 130 -14.42 -4.73 18.30
CA ASN A 130 -14.49 -5.53 17.09
C ASN A 130 -13.97 -6.95 17.31
N LYS A 131 -14.69 -7.94 16.80
CA LYS A 131 -14.32 -9.37 16.92
C LYS A 131 -12.98 -9.69 16.25
N LYS A 132 -12.66 -8.99 15.16
CA LYS A 132 -11.41 -9.13 14.41
C LYS A 132 -10.91 -7.74 14.04
N THR A 133 -9.65 -7.48 14.32
CA THR A 133 -9.00 -6.20 13.96
C THR A 133 -7.70 -6.50 13.23
N PHE A 134 -7.57 -5.96 12.02
CA PHE A 134 -6.31 -5.93 11.27
C PHE A 134 -5.61 -4.61 11.54
N ILE A 135 -4.35 -4.67 11.94
CA ILE A 135 -3.53 -3.50 12.22
C ILE A 135 -2.36 -3.47 11.24
N LEU A 136 -2.34 -2.48 10.36
CA LEU A 136 -1.19 -2.22 9.50
C LEU A 136 -0.13 -1.51 10.33
N THR A 137 0.94 -2.20 10.68
CA THR A 137 2.04 -1.71 11.52
C THR A 137 3.11 -1.00 10.70
N GLY A 138 3.91 -0.16 11.36
CA GLY A 138 5.07 0.52 10.79
C GLY A 138 5.50 1.71 11.63
N GLY A 139 6.78 2.09 11.52
CA GLY A 139 7.36 3.11 12.36
C GLY A 139 7.54 2.62 13.81
N GLU A 140 7.12 3.41 14.80
CA GLU A 140 7.31 3.10 16.23
C GLU A 140 6.39 2.00 16.75
N LEU A 141 5.25 1.75 16.10
CA LEU A 141 4.28 0.74 16.53
C LEU A 141 4.50 -0.59 15.81
N GLU A 142 5.44 -1.36 16.34
CA GLU A 142 5.69 -2.74 15.94
C GLU A 142 4.72 -3.72 16.62
N PRO A 143 4.56 -4.94 16.08
CA PRO A 143 3.67 -5.97 16.66
C PRO A 143 3.94 -6.26 18.13
N GLY A 144 5.21 -6.28 18.56
CA GLY A 144 5.61 -6.48 19.96
C GLY A 144 5.01 -5.44 20.90
N HIS A 145 5.21 -4.15 20.59
CA HIS A 145 4.65 -3.04 21.36
C HIS A 145 3.13 -3.08 21.45
N ILE A 146 2.46 -3.46 20.35
CA ILE A 146 1.00 -3.63 20.34
C ILE A 146 0.57 -4.74 21.29
N CYS A 147 1.25 -5.88 21.31
CA CYS A 147 0.98 -6.98 22.21
C CYS A 147 1.20 -6.58 23.69
N GLU A 148 2.26 -5.83 23.98
CA GLU A 148 2.51 -5.27 25.32
C GLU A 148 1.39 -4.34 25.77
N MET A 149 0.98 -3.39 24.91
CA MET A 149 -0.13 -2.48 25.18
C MET A 149 -1.44 -3.23 25.49
N LEU A 150 -1.75 -4.27 24.71
CA LEU A 150 -2.93 -5.12 24.92
C LEU A 150 -2.84 -5.86 26.25
N THR A 151 -1.69 -6.42 26.58
CA THR A 151 -1.44 -7.14 27.84
C THR A 151 -1.61 -6.23 29.05
N HIS A 152 -1.04 -5.02 29.03
CA HIS A 152 -1.21 -4.03 30.09
C HIS A 152 -2.67 -3.57 30.30
N LYS A 153 -3.53 -3.75 29.28
CA LYS A 153 -4.97 -3.47 29.37
C LYS A 153 -5.83 -4.70 29.67
N GLY A 154 -5.21 -5.80 30.11
CA GLY A 154 -5.92 -7.04 30.45
C GLY A 154 -6.38 -7.87 29.24
N LEU A 155 -5.90 -7.54 28.04
CA LEU A 155 -6.27 -8.19 26.76
C LEU A 155 -5.22 -9.20 26.29
N GLY A 156 -4.29 -9.61 27.14
CA GLY A 156 -3.21 -10.55 26.82
C GLY A 156 -3.67 -11.97 26.47
N HIS A 157 -4.93 -12.32 26.70
CA HIS A 157 -5.54 -13.60 26.33
C HIS A 157 -5.96 -13.67 24.85
N LEU A 158 -5.92 -12.55 24.13
CA LEU A 158 -6.34 -12.50 22.73
C LEU A 158 -5.35 -13.22 21.82
N ARG A 159 -5.87 -13.92 20.82
CA ARG A 159 -5.05 -14.53 19.76
C ARG A 159 -4.56 -13.45 18.80
N VAL A 160 -3.27 -13.38 18.59
CA VAL A 160 -2.62 -12.48 17.63
C VAL A 160 -1.92 -13.31 16.55
N SER A 161 -2.09 -12.91 15.29
CA SER A 161 -1.33 -13.43 14.16
C SER A 161 -0.48 -12.28 13.60
N VAL A 162 0.78 -12.54 13.30
CA VAL A 162 1.72 -11.57 12.75
C VAL A 162 2.13 -12.00 11.36
N GLY A 163 2.06 -11.07 10.41
CA GLY A 163 2.54 -11.25 9.05
C GLY A 163 3.62 -10.23 8.74
N GLU A 164 4.77 -10.69 8.26
CA GLU A 164 5.90 -9.88 7.84
C GLU A 164 6.18 -10.12 6.36
N ARG A 165 6.59 -9.06 5.63
CA ARG A 165 6.99 -9.14 4.20
C ARG A 165 5.93 -9.85 3.34
N LEU A 166 4.68 -9.39 3.45
CA LEU A 166 3.52 -9.98 2.80
C LEU A 166 3.44 -9.71 1.27
N SER A 167 4.48 -9.16 0.67
CA SER A 167 4.54 -8.83 -0.76
C SER A 167 5.91 -9.11 -1.36
#